data_f9e4224422b5e06823bf3f03a4f8a12d
#
_entry.id   f9e4224422b5e06823bf3f03a4f8a12d
#
_cell.length_a   1.000
_cell.length_b   1.000
_cell.length_c   1.000
_cell.angle_alpha   90.00
_cell.angle_beta   90.00
_cell.angle_gamma   90.00
#
_symmetry.space_group_name_H-M   'P 1'
#
loop_
_entity.id
_entity.type
_entity.pdbx_description
1 polymer ?
#
loop_
_entity_poly.entity_id
_entity_poly.type
_entity_poly.pdbx_seq_one_letter_code
_entity_poly.pdbx_strand_id
1 'polypeptide(L)'
;MAKDLTTSAIERQNVLNNNVALPRIQEALDVKLLEFEGRYVLTKQMVADYYGVDERTIERLLISNEEELKHNGYFLCKGNSLKEFKLRFAGDIDVAHKTVSLGLFDFRSFLNVGMLLTTSEKAKWLRARILDIVIATINEKTGGGTKYINRRDREYLPAAIQEEIVCITEKALDCNPINEKAVRAN
;
A
#
# COMPACT_ATOMS: atom_id res chain seq x y z
N MET A 1 2.41 -16.27 12.12
CA MET A 1 2.92 -16.13 10.74
C MET A 1 2.63 -14.72 10.30
N ALA A 2 3.65 -13.92 9.96
CA ALA A 2 3.44 -12.65 9.30
C ALA A 2 2.76 -12.96 7.96
N LYS A 3 1.58 -12.39 7.74
CA LYS A 3 0.84 -12.56 6.49
C LYS A 3 1.63 -11.84 5.40
N ASP A 4 2.12 -12.60 4.43
CA ASP A 4 2.93 -12.06 3.34
C ASP A 4 2.01 -11.53 2.22
N LEU A 5 2.04 -10.21 2.02
CA LEU A 5 1.28 -9.56 0.96
C LEU A 5 1.65 -10.06 -0.44
N THR A 6 2.84 -10.65 -0.61
CA THR A 6 3.26 -11.19 -1.91
C THR A 6 2.49 -12.44 -2.31
N THR A 7 2.03 -13.22 -1.34
CA THR A 7 1.41 -14.54 -1.57
C THR A 7 -0.11 -14.54 -1.40
N SER A 8 -0.66 -13.61 -0.62
CA SER A 8 -2.09 -13.59 -0.26
C SER A 8 -2.86 -12.52 -1.03
N ALA A 9 -3.63 -12.93 -2.04
CA ALA A 9 -4.54 -12.04 -2.79
C ALA A 9 -5.60 -11.40 -1.88
N ILE A 10 -6.11 -12.15 -0.90
CA ILE A 10 -7.12 -11.64 0.05
C ILE A 10 -6.56 -10.49 0.89
N GLU A 11 -5.33 -10.62 1.39
CA GLU A 11 -4.71 -9.55 2.19
C GLU A 11 -4.42 -8.32 1.35
N ARG A 12 -3.95 -8.49 0.11
CA ARG A 12 -3.79 -7.37 -0.83
C ARG A 12 -5.11 -6.66 -1.09
N GLN A 13 -6.18 -7.41 -1.33
CA GLN A 13 -7.50 -6.83 -1.58
C GLN A 13 -8.05 -6.11 -0.35
N ASN A 14 -7.80 -6.62 0.87
CA ASN A 14 -8.18 -5.93 2.11
C ASN A 14 -7.48 -4.57 2.25
N VAL A 15 -6.21 -4.48 1.91
CA VAL A 15 -5.46 -3.20 1.88
C VAL A 15 -6.05 -2.27 0.83
N LEU A 16 -6.26 -2.75 -0.40
CA LEU A 16 -6.76 -1.95 -1.52
C LEU A 16 -8.21 -1.49 -1.35
N ASN A 17 -9.02 -2.20 -0.58
CA ASN A 17 -10.40 -1.80 -0.26
C ASN A 17 -10.51 -0.90 0.98
N ASN A 18 -9.40 -0.62 1.66
CA ASN A 18 -9.42 0.25 2.83
C ASN A 18 -9.45 1.73 2.43
N ASN A 19 -10.64 2.29 2.28
CA ASN A 19 -10.85 3.66 1.84
C ASN A 19 -10.30 4.74 2.80
N VAL A 20 -9.91 4.37 4.02
CA VAL A 20 -9.30 5.29 4.99
C VAL A 20 -7.78 5.22 4.93
N ALA A 21 -7.21 4.04 4.74
CA ALA A 21 -5.77 3.87 4.63
C ALA A 21 -5.22 4.32 3.26
N LEU A 22 -5.96 4.08 2.17
CA LEU A 22 -5.51 4.42 0.80
C LEU A 22 -5.08 5.88 0.62
N PRO A 23 -5.85 6.90 1.03
CA PRO A 23 -5.42 8.31 0.93
C PRO A 23 -4.14 8.57 1.72
N ARG A 24 -4.02 8.01 2.92
CA ARG A 24 -2.80 8.15 3.76
C ARG A 24 -1.59 7.48 3.15
N ILE A 25 -1.78 6.33 2.51
CA ILE A 25 -0.72 5.68 1.75
C ILE A 25 -0.31 6.55 0.57
N GLN A 26 -1.26 7.15 -0.15
CA GLN A 26 -0.99 8.04 -1.26
C GLN A 26 -0.20 9.27 -0.83
N GLU A 27 -0.57 9.92 0.27
CA GLU A 27 0.14 11.07 0.84
C GLU A 27 1.56 10.71 1.31
N ALA A 28 1.75 9.49 1.84
CA ALA A 28 3.04 9.02 2.32
C ALA A 28 4.01 8.61 1.19
N LEU A 29 3.48 8.40 -0.02
CA LEU A 29 4.25 8.02 -1.19
C LEU A 29 4.39 9.22 -2.12
N ASP A 30 5.61 9.70 -2.30
CA ASP A 30 5.92 10.73 -3.30
C ASP A 30 5.95 10.10 -4.70
N VAL A 31 4.75 9.95 -5.31
CA VAL A 31 4.58 9.36 -6.64
C VAL A 31 4.07 10.40 -7.60
N LYS A 32 4.84 10.68 -8.66
CA LYS A 32 4.39 11.54 -9.75
C LYS A 32 3.30 10.81 -10.54
N LEU A 33 2.06 11.29 -10.44
CA LEU A 33 0.92 10.78 -11.16
C LEU A 33 0.59 11.70 -12.34
N LEU A 34 0.07 11.13 -13.42
CA LEU A 34 -0.42 11.85 -14.59
C LEU A 34 -1.94 11.96 -14.50
N GLU A 35 -2.48 13.14 -14.65
CA GLU A 35 -3.93 13.33 -14.72
C GLU A 35 -4.43 13.17 -16.14
N PHE A 36 -5.20 12.12 -16.39
CA PHE A 36 -5.77 11.80 -17.69
C PHE A 36 -7.23 11.32 -17.58
N GLU A 37 -8.13 11.91 -18.36
CA GLU A 37 -9.59 11.60 -18.33
C GLU A 37 -10.19 11.60 -16.92
N GLY A 38 -9.79 12.55 -16.08
CA GLY A 38 -10.26 12.66 -14.68
C GLY A 38 -9.75 11.57 -13.73
N ARG A 39 -8.70 10.85 -14.11
CA ARG A 39 -8.04 9.82 -13.31
C ARG A 39 -6.57 10.12 -13.18
N TYR A 40 -6.00 9.69 -12.07
CA TYR A 40 -4.55 9.71 -11.85
C TYR A 40 -3.96 8.37 -12.28
N VAL A 41 -3.05 8.40 -13.26
CA VAL A 41 -2.50 7.19 -13.89
C VAL A 41 -0.98 7.23 -13.99
N LEU A 42 -0.38 6.04 -14.11
CA LEU A 42 1.03 5.83 -14.40
C LEU A 42 1.17 4.92 -15.63
N THR A 43 2.24 5.13 -16.39
CA THR A 43 2.64 4.20 -17.45
C THR A 43 3.43 3.02 -16.85
N LYS A 44 3.58 1.95 -17.62
CA LYS A 44 4.42 0.81 -17.25
C LYS A 44 5.86 1.24 -16.92
N GLN A 45 6.45 2.13 -17.71
CA GLN A 45 7.77 2.70 -17.47
C GLN A 45 7.85 3.40 -16.11
N MET A 46 6.90 4.30 -15.81
CA MET A 46 6.88 5.01 -14.53
C MET A 46 6.79 4.05 -13.34
N VAL A 47 6.00 2.99 -13.46
CA VAL A 47 5.89 1.95 -12.42
C VAL A 47 7.22 1.20 -12.25
N ALA A 48 7.86 0.83 -13.37
CA ALA A 48 9.15 0.15 -13.37
C ALA A 48 10.25 1.03 -12.73
N ASP A 49 10.33 2.29 -13.12
CA ASP A 49 11.29 3.28 -12.59
C ASP A 49 11.07 3.51 -11.09
N TYR A 50 9.81 3.64 -10.67
CA TYR A 50 9.49 3.82 -9.25
C TYR A 50 9.97 2.65 -8.41
N TYR A 51 9.73 1.41 -8.84
CA TYR A 51 10.14 0.22 -8.10
C TYR A 51 11.58 -0.22 -8.35
N GLY A 52 12.30 0.44 -9.25
CA GLY A 52 13.67 0.12 -9.60
C GLY A 52 13.81 -1.27 -10.24
N VAL A 53 12.90 -1.61 -11.15
CA VAL A 53 12.87 -2.88 -11.88
C VAL A 53 12.76 -2.65 -13.38
N ASP A 54 13.11 -3.67 -14.17
CA ASP A 54 12.89 -3.62 -15.63
C ASP A 54 11.41 -3.62 -15.99
N GLU A 55 11.04 -2.99 -17.11
CA GLU A 55 9.70 -3.10 -17.67
C GLU A 55 9.27 -4.55 -17.94
N ARG A 56 10.20 -5.42 -18.32
CA ARG A 56 9.95 -6.86 -18.52
C ARG A 56 9.48 -7.54 -17.23
N THR A 57 9.96 -7.09 -16.07
CA THR A 57 9.51 -7.60 -14.78
C THR A 57 8.05 -7.22 -14.54
N ILE A 58 7.66 -5.98 -14.86
CA ILE A 58 6.26 -5.53 -14.80
C ILE A 58 5.39 -6.31 -15.81
N GLU A 59 5.88 -6.56 -17.03
CA GLU A 59 5.15 -7.36 -18.04
C GLU A 59 4.89 -8.79 -17.57
N ARG A 60 5.89 -9.47 -17.01
CA ARG A 60 5.72 -10.82 -16.46
C ARG A 60 4.71 -10.84 -15.32
N LEU A 61 4.76 -9.83 -14.47
CA LEU A 61 3.83 -9.69 -13.35
C LEU A 61 2.41 -9.43 -13.85
N LEU A 62 2.24 -8.60 -14.89
CA LEU A 62 0.95 -8.37 -15.56
C LEU A 62 0.38 -9.67 -16.15
N ILE A 63 1.20 -10.47 -16.85
CA ILE A 63 0.77 -11.75 -17.44
C ILE A 63 0.33 -12.73 -16.34
N SER A 64 1.08 -12.81 -15.25
CA SER A 64 0.82 -13.76 -14.17
C SER A 64 -0.37 -13.38 -13.27
N ASN A 65 -0.73 -12.08 -13.22
CA ASN A 65 -1.75 -11.54 -12.31
C ASN A 65 -2.73 -10.60 -13.03
N GLU A 66 -3.01 -10.85 -14.31
CA GLU A 66 -3.77 -9.94 -15.19
C GLU A 66 -5.15 -9.62 -14.62
N GLU A 67 -5.89 -10.61 -14.17
CA GLU A 67 -7.24 -10.43 -13.63
C GLU A 67 -7.24 -9.61 -12.34
N GLU A 68 -6.31 -9.90 -11.43
CA GLU A 68 -6.18 -9.16 -10.19
C GLU A 68 -5.81 -7.69 -10.45
N LEU A 69 -4.88 -7.43 -11.36
CA LEU A 69 -4.45 -6.07 -11.69
C LEU A 69 -5.53 -5.28 -12.44
N LYS A 70 -6.28 -5.91 -13.35
CA LYS A 70 -7.43 -5.28 -14.02
C LYS A 70 -8.53 -4.94 -13.01
N HIS A 71 -8.84 -5.86 -12.09
CA HIS A 71 -9.81 -5.61 -11.02
C HIS A 71 -9.41 -4.41 -10.15
N ASN A 72 -8.12 -4.22 -9.95
CA ASN A 72 -7.56 -3.13 -9.15
C ASN A 72 -7.17 -1.89 -9.96
N GLY A 73 -7.65 -1.72 -11.19
CA GLY A 73 -7.57 -0.47 -11.94
C GLY A 73 -6.48 -0.40 -13.00
N TYR A 74 -5.86 -1.52 -13.37
CA TYR A 74 -5.06 -1.58 -14.57
C TYR A 74 -5.97 -1.63 -15.82
N PHE A 75 -5.70 -0.82 -16.82
CA PHE A 75 -6.47 -0.80 -18.07
C PHE A 75 -5.61 -0.47 -19.30
N LEU A 76 -6.15 -0.80 -20.47
CA LEU A 76 -5.51 -0.51 -21.76
C LEU A 76 -6.12 0.74 -22.41
N CYS A 77 -5.32 1.77 -22.57
CA CYS A 77 -5.65 2.95 -23.34
C CYS A 77 -5.46 2.68 -24.85
N LYS A 78 -6.50 2.87 -25.66
CA LYS A 78 -6.53 2.55 -27.09
C LYS A 78 -7.26 3.63 -27.89
N GLY A 79 -7.11 3.61 -29.22
CA GLY A 79 -7.89 4.44 -30.13
C GLY A 79 -7.70 5.93 -29.90
N ASN A 80 -8.78 6.68 -29.75
CA ASN A 80 -8.75 8.14 -29.61
C ASN A 80 -8.16 8.57 -28.27
N SER A 81 -8.51 7.90 -27.17
CA SER A 81 -7.91 8.17 -25.84
C SER A 81 -6.39 8.03 -25.89
N LEU A 82 -5.87 7.03 -26.60
CA LEU A 82 -4.42 6.89 -26.74
C LEU A 82 -3.79 8.03 -27.56
N LYS A 83 -4.48 8.54 -28.57
CA LYS A 83 -4.00 9.71 -29.34
C LYS A 83 -3.95 10.95 -28.45
N GLU A 84 -4.99 11.20 -27.69
CA GLU A 84 -5.05 12.31 -26.73
C GLU A 84 -3.98 12.20 -25.65
N PHE A 85 -3.80 11.00 -25.10
CA PHE A 85 -2.73 10.72 -24.13
C PHE A 85 -1.35 11.07 -24.69
N LYS A 86 -1.06 10.60 -25.92
CA LYS A 86 0.23 10.90 -26.59
C LYS A 86 0.42 12.39 -26.83
N LEU A 87 -0.62 13.11 -27.26
CA LEU A 87 -0.54 14.56 -27.48
C LEU A 87 -0.33 15.33 -26.19
N ARG A 88 -1.03 14.95 -25.12
CA ARG A 88 -0.96 15.64 -23.83
C ARG A 88 0.38 15.46 -23.13
N PHE A 89 0.99 14.29 -23.26
CA PHE A 89 2.22 13.94 -22.56
C PHE A 89 3.44 13.74 -23.47
N ALA A 90 3.41 14.27 -24.68
CA ALA A 90 4.49 14.11 -25.67
C ALA A 90 5.87 14.62 -25.21
N GLY A 91 5.92 15.53 -24.23
CA GLY A 91 7.17 16.04 -23.66
C GLY A 91 7.65 15.32 -22.39
N ASP A 92 6.75 14.59 -21.72
CA ASP A 92 7.02 13.97 -20.43
C ASP A 92 7.27 12.46 -20.52
N ILE A 93 6.76 11.82 -21.58
CA ILE A 93 6.80 10.35 -21.71
C ILE A 93 7.17 9.96 -23.13
N ASP A 94 8.16 9.09 -23.25
CA ASP A 94 8.51 8.48 -24.53
C ASP A 94 7.56 7.31 -24.85
N VAL A 95 6.46 7.61 -25.53
CA VAL A 95 5.55 6.59 -26.07
C VAL A 95 5.82 6.43 -27.55
N ALA A 96 6.37 5.29 -27.95
CA ALA A 96 6.68 5.02 -29.35
C ALA A 96 5.50 5.31 -30.29
N HIS A 97 5.76 6.00 -31.41
CA HIS A 97 4.74 6.44 -32.37
C HIS A 97 3.83 5.29 -32.86
N LYS A 98 4.40 4.08 -33.01
CA LYS A 98 3.70 2.88 -33.50
C LYS A 98 2.85 2.16 -32.44
N THR A 99 2.87 2.59 -31.17
CA THR A 99 2.10 1.95 -30.10
C THR A 99 0.60 2.09 -30.39
N VAL A 100 -0.10 0.97 -30.47
CA VAL A 100 -1.55 0.89 -30.72
C VAL A 100 -2.38 0.69 -29.44
N SER A 101 -1.72 0.30 -28.34
CA SER A 101 -2.32 0.17 -27.00
C SER A 101 -1.28 0.46 -25.94
N LEU A 102 -1.66 1.20 -24.91
CA LEU A 102 -0.80 1.57 -23.78
C LEU A 102 -1.44 1.10 -22.47
N GLY A 103 -0.71 0.31 -21.69
CA GLY A 103 -1.15 -0.08 -20.36
C GLY A 103 -0.98 1.06 -19.36
N LEU A 104 -2.06 1.40 -18.68
CA LEU A 104 -2.09 2.43 -17.65
C LEU A 104 -2.50 1.82 -16.32
N PHE A 105 -1.85 2.27 -15.26
CA PHE A 105 -2.09 1.87 -13.89
C PHE A 105 -2.70 3.04 -13.14
N ASP A 106 -3.81 2.84 -12.45
CA ASP A 106 -4.25 3.76 -11.42
C ASP A 106 -3.44 3.56 -10.13
N PHE A 107 -3.71 4.36 -9.12
CA PHE A 107 -2.98 4.26 -7.85
C PHE A 107 -3.17 2.90 -7.15
N ARG A 108 -4.34 2.27 -7.27
CA ARG A 108 -4.61 0.95 -6.66
C ARG A 108 -3.83 -0.17 -7.34
N SER A 109 -3.82 -0.19 -8.67
CA SER A 109 -3.03 -1.16 -9.43
C SER A 109 -1.53 -0.95 -9.28
N PHE A 110 -1.08 0.31 -9.17
CA PHE A 110 0.30 0.64 -8.81
C PHE A 110 0.70 0.05 -7.44
N LEU A 111 -0.13 0.23 -6.41
CA LEU A 111 0.11 -0.38 -5.09
C LEU A 111 0.10 -1.91 -5.16
N ASN A 112 -0.82 -2.48 -5.94
CA ASN A 112 -0.91 -3.93 -6.10
C ASN A 112 0.37 -4.50 -6.73
N VAL A 113 0.94 -3.84 -7.74
CA VAL A 113 2.26 -4.19 -8.29
C VAL A 113 3.32 -4.21 -7.19
N GLY A 114 3.38 -3.19 -6.33
CA GLY A 114 4.35 -3.13 -5.23
C GLY A 114 4.17 -4.26 -4.19
N MET A 115 2.92 -4.67 -3.95
CA MET A 115 2.64 -5.80 -3.06
C MET A 115 3.04 -7.15 -3.69
N LEU A 116 2.94 -7.29 -5.01
CA LEU A 116 3.30 -8.51 -5.75
C LEU A 116 4.80 -8.65 -6.02
N LEU A 117 5.54 -7.54 -6.18
CA LEU A 117 6.97 -7.55 -6.47
C LEU A 117 7.79 -8.10 -5.29
N THR A 118 8.51 -9.20 -5.51
CA THR A 118 9.36 -9.84 -4.50
C THR A 118 10.81 -9.35 -4.53
N THR A 119 11.30 -8.95 -5.71
CA THR A 119 12.73 -8.65 -5.95
C THR A 119 13.12 -7.20 -5.69
N SER A 120 12.16 -6.26 -5.58
CA SER A 120 12.40 -4.83 -5.39
C SER A 120 12.52 -4.47 -3.91
N GLU A 121 13.63 -3.83 -3.53
CA GLU A 121 13.81 -3.29 -2.17
C GLU A 121 12.80 -2.16 -1.88
N LYS A 122 12.49 -1.35 -2.89
CA LYS A 122 11.47 -0.30 -2.77
C LYS A 122 10.07 -0.86 -2.55
N ALA A 123 9.76 -2.01 -3.18
CA ALA A 123 8.52 -2.73 -2.94
C ALA A 123 8.46 -3.36 -1.54
N LYS A 124 9.58 -3.87 -1.01
CA LYS A 124 9.67 -4.34 0.38
C LYS A 124 9.41 -3.20 1.37
N TRP A 125 10.06 -2.06 1.17
CA TRP A 125 9.84 -0.87 1.98
C TRP A 125 8.37 -0.43 1.91
N LEU A 126 7.78 -0.40 0.72
CA LEU A 126 6.37 -0.05 0.52
C LEU A 126 5.45 -0.97 1.32
N ARG A 127 5.65 -2.29 1.26
CA ARG A 127 4.82 -3.26 2.01
C ARG A 127 4.89 -3.02 3.52
N ALA A 128 6.08 -2.77 4.06
CA ALA A 128 6.24 -2.41 5.46
C ALA A 128 5.46 -1.11 5.79
N ARG A 129 5.62 -0.09 4.96
CA ARG A 129 4.94 1.20 5.16
C ARG A 129 3.42 1.10 5.07
N ILE A 130 2.90 0.30 4.15
CA ILE A 130 1.46 0.02 4.04
C ILE A 130 0.93 -0.60 5.33
N LEU A 131 1.63 -1.60 5.88
CA LEU A 131 1.23 -2.26 7.13
C LEU A 131 1.23 -1.28 8.30
N ASP A 132 2.25 -0.44 8.42
CA ASP A 132 2.32 0.59 9.46
C ASP A 132 1.12 1.55 9.40
N ILE A 133 0.79 2.04 8.19
CA ILE A 133 -0.33 2.97 7.99
C ILE A 133 -1.67 2.29 8.29
N VAL A 134 -1.85 1.05 7.86
CA VAL A 134 -3.08 0.28 8.13
C VAL A 134 -3.24 0.05 9.64
N ILE A 135 -2.18 -0.36 10.33
CA ILE A 135 -2.19 -0.55 11.78
C ILE A 135 -2.48 0.77 12.50
N ALA A 136 -1.82 1.87 12.14
CA ALA A 136 -2.07 3.19 12.71
C ALA A 136 -3.54 3.63 12.51
N THR A 137 -4.09 3.41 11.31
CA THR A 137 -5.48 3.73 10.97
C THR A 137 -6.47 2.93 11.80
N ILE A 138 -6.21 1.64 12.03
CA ILE A 138 -7.03 0.78 12.89
C ILE A 138 -6.96 1.29 14.33
N ASN A 139 -5.77 1.56 14.85
CA ASN A 139 -5.56 2.04 16.21
C ASN A 139 -6.31 3.35 16.48
N GLU A 140 -6.25 4.31 15.57
CA GLU A 140 -7.00 5.57 15.70
C GLU A 140 -8.51 5.34 15.76
N LYS A 141 -9.04 4.44 14.93
CA LYS A 141 -10.48 4.12 14.92
C LYS A 141 -10.93 3.35 16.15
N THR A 142 -10.07 2.56 16.75
CA THR A 142 -10.39 1.75 17.95
C THR A 142 -10.08 2.45 19.26
N GLY A 143 -9.77 3.76 19.23
CA GLY A 143 -9.50 4.53 20.44
C GLY A 143 -8.07 4.40 20.96
N GLY A 144 -7.11 4.12 20.08
CA GLY A 144 -5.68 4.18 20.40
C GLY A 144 -5.14 3.03 21.24
N GLY A 145 -5.91 1.98 21.45
CA GLY A 145 -5.44 0.81 22.18
C GLY A 145 -4.70 -0.16 21.28
N THR A 146 -3.38 -0.26 21.43
CA THR A 146 -2.55 -1.30 20.78
C THR A 146 -2.81 -2.69 21.37
N LYS A 147 -4.07 -3.08 21.50
CA LYS A 147 -4.45 -4.42 22.00
C LYS A 147 -3.88 -5.59 21.18
N TYR A 148 -3.26 -5.28 20.04
CA TYR A 148 -2.78 -6.27 19.06
C TYR A 148 -1.30 -6.22 18.76
N ILE A 149 -0.49 -5.40 19.46
CA ILE A 149 0.97 -5.53 19.36
C ILE A 149 1.34 -6.83 20.09
N ASN A 150 1.72 -7.81 19.32
CA ASN A 150 2.21 -9.08 19.79
C ASN A 150 3.48 -8.84 20.64
N ARG A 151 3.72 -9.66 21.69
CA ARG A 151 4.93 -9.58 22.51
C ARG A 151 6.21 -9.59 21.65
N ARG A 152 6.13 -10.24 20.49
CA ARG A 152 7.18 -10.33 19.48
C ARG A 152 7.45 -8.99 18.78
N ASP A 153 6.42 -8.16 18.59
CA ASP A 153 6.55 -6.86 17.91
C ASP A 153 7.21 -5.82 18.83
N ARG A 154 7.10 -6.00 20.17
CA ARG A 154 7.79 -5.16 21.15
C ARG A 154 9.31 -5.30 21.09
N GLU A 155 9.83 -6.47 20.74
CA GLU A 155 11.27 -6.74 20.67
C GLU A 155 11.95 -6.00 19.51
N TYR A 156 11.18 -5.56 18.49
CA TYR A 156 11.67 -4.84 17.31
C TYR A 156 11.44 -3.32 17.38
N LEU A 157 10.75 -2.84 18.39
CA LEU A 157 10.52 -1.41 18.55
C LEU A 157 11.73 -0.74 19.23
N PRO A 158 12.08 0.52 18.83
CA PRO A 158 13.09 1.29 19.55
C PRO A 158 12.77 1.38 21.04
N ALA A 159 13.76 1.34 21.89
CA ALA A 159 13.60 1.30 23.36
C ALA A 159 12.68 2.42 23.89
N ALA A 160 12.78 3.64 23.35
CA ALA A 160 11.92 4.76 23.73
C ALA A 160 10.42 4.49 23.47
N ILE A 161 10.09 3.80 22.38
CA ILE A 161 8.70 3.43 22.07
C ILE A 161 8.23 2.27 22.95
N GLN A 162 9.13 1.35 23.28
CA GLN A 162 8.82 0.26 24.21
C GLN A 162 8.47 0.78 25.61
N GLU A 163 9.22 1.75 26.13
CA GLU A 163 8.95 2.42 27.41
C GLU A 163 7.62 3.17 27.43
N GLU A 164 7.30 3.87 26.31
CA GLU A 164 6.04 4.59 26.20
C GLU A 164 4.83 3.63 26.18
N ILE A 165 4.95 2.49 25.48
CA ILE A 165 3.91 1.44 25.46
C ILE A 165 3.71 0.82 26.86
N VAL A 166 4.79 0.57 27.59
CA VAL A 166 4.71 0.04 28.97
C VAL A 166 3.97 1.04 29.86
N CYS A 167 4.34 2.32 29.82
CA CYS A 167 3.71 3.37 30.62
C CYS A 167 2.20 3.52 30.30
N ILE A 168 1.81 3.42 29.03
CA ILE A 168 0.39 3.49 28.62
C ILE A 168 -0.37 2.25 29.10
N THR A 169 0.23 1.06 29.02
CA THR A 169 -0.40 -0.19 29.47
C THR A 169 -0.59 -0.23 30.98
N GLU A 170 0.36 0.25 31.75
CA GLU A 170 0.26 0.34 33.20
C GLU A 170 -0.85 1.30 33.63
N LYS A 171 -0.90 2.51 33.03
CA LYS A 171 -1.99 3.47 33.28
C LYS A 171 -3.37 2.91 32.90
N ALA A 172 -3.49 2.14 31.81
CA ALA A 172 -4.74 1.53 31.42
C ALA A 172 -5.20 0.40 32.35
N LEU A 173 -4.26 -0.31 32.98
CA LEU A 173 -4.56 -1.34 33.98
C LEU A 173 -5.00 -0.72 35.30
N ASP A 174 -4.39 0.38 35.72
CA ASP A 174 -4.76 1.11 36.95
C ASP A 174 -6.14 1.80 36.84
N CYS A 175 -6.56 2.17 35.62
CA CYS A 175 -7.89 2.76 35.36
C CYS A 175 -9.00 1.73 35.13
N ASN A 176 -8.75 0.42 35.27
CA ASN A 176 -9.76 -0.60 35.00
C ASN A 176 -10.61 -0.91 36.24
N PRO A 177 -11.92 -0.54 36.28
CA PRO A 177 -12.77 -0.69 37.47
C PRO A 177 -13.01 -2.15 37.89
N ILE A 178 -12.56 -3.13 37.09
CA ILE A 178 -12.65 -4.55 37.43
C ILE A 178 -11.60 -4.94 38.49
N ASN A 179 -10.46 -4.25 38.57
CA ASN A 179 -9.43 -4.52 39.54
C ASN A 179 -9.79 -4.04 40.96
N GLU A 180 -10.60 -3.01 41.11
CA GLU A 180 -11.04 -2.52 42.42
C GLU A 180 -11.97 -3.52 43.17
N LYS A 181 -12.73 -4.33 42.44
CA LYS A 181 -13.61 -5.35 43.05
C LYS A 181 -12.88 -6.61 43.47
N ALA A 182 -11.79 -6.97 42.83
CA ALA A 182 -11.01 -8.14 43.17
C ALA A 182 -10.13 -7.95 44.47
N VAL A 183 -9.72 -6.71 44.74
CA VAL A 183 -8.90 -6.36 45.91
C VAL A 183 -9.75 -6.24 47.21
N ARG A 184 -11.06 -6.01 47.10
CA ARG A 184 -11.97 -5.90 48.26
C ARG A 184 -12.63 -7.23 48.68
N ALA A 185 -12.33 -8.32 48.01
CA ALA A 185 -12.89 -9.66 48.28
C ALA A 185 -11.92 -10.64 48.96
N ASN A 186 -10.75 -10.18 49.46
CA ASN A 186 -9.83 -10.96 50.30
C ASN A 186 -9.66 -10.33 51.68
#